data_2d79f197c55ee52a8beb2714259969b3
#
_entry.id   2d79f197c55ee52a8beb2714259969b3
#
_cell.length_a   1.000
_cell.length_b   1.000
_cell.length_c   1.000
_cell.angle_alpha   90.00
_cell.angle_beta   90.00
_cell.angle_gamma   90.00
#
_symmetry.space_group_name_H-M   'P 1'
#
loop_
_entity.id
_entity.type
_entity.pdbx_description
1 polymer ?
#
loop_
_entity_poly.entity_id
_entity_poly.type
_entity_poly.pdbx_seq_one_letter_code
_entity_poly.pdbx_strand_id
1 'polypeptide(L)'
;MLAGSGLAFWLGKPLIQPTAPGLPSIALGGWTDQPALKAALSINPLFILGLVAAFAVHRALGHTRVGLRLRVVGDSENAARAFGLSPAAYRVAATAFGGACAGIGGASLSLVYPGAWSEALSSGQGIMAVALVIFARWDPRRCVLAGLLFGGASAVSPALQALGYSQGYYLLAALPYALTLAMLIGLGKPGPSDGAPGELSLNR
;
A
#
# COMPACT_ATOMS: atom_id res chain seq x y z
N MET A 1 16.62 -1.28 -9.59
CA MET A 1 15.55 -2.31 -9.65
C MET A 1 16.10 -3.70 -10.01
N LEU A 2 16.89 -3.88 -11.05
CA LEU A 2 17.41 -5.20 -11.48
C LEU A 2 18.20 -5.96 -10.40
N ALA A 3 19.04 -5.27 -9.62
CA ALA A 3 19.81 -5.93 -8.55
C ALA A 3 18.90 -6.46 -7.42
N GLY A 4 17.86 -5.72 -7.05
CA GLY A 4 16.91 -6.16 -6.03
C GLY A 4 16.04 -7.34 -6.48
N SER A 5 15.59 -7.34 -7.74
CA SER A 5 14.83 -8.47 -8.31
C SER A 5 15.71 -9.71 -8.47
N GLY A 6 16.97 -9.56 -8.88
CA GLY A 6 17.92 -10.66 -8.97
C GLY A 6 18.23 -11.30 -7.61
N LEU A 7 18.37 -10.48 -6.56
CA LEU A 7 18.60 -10.93 -5.20
C LEU A 7 17.38 -11.66 -4.63
N ALA A 8 16.17 -11.11 -4.88
CA ALA A 8 14.91 -11.74 -4.50
C ALA A 8 14.71 -13.09 -5.22
N PHE A 9 15.07 -13.17 -6.51
CA PHE A 9 15.04 -14.42 -7.27
C PHE A 9 15.99 -15.46 -6.69
N TRP A 10 17.24 -15.07 -6.44
CA TRP A 10 18.26 -15.99 -5.91
C TRP A 10 17.88 -16.53 -4.53
N LEU A 11 17.37 -15.69 -3.64
CA LEU A 11 16.90 -16.08 -2.31
C LEU A 11 15.57 -16.85 -2.34
N GLY A 12 14.66 -16.52 -3.28
CA GLY A 12 13.34 -17.11 -3.39
C GLY A 12 13.30 -18.46 -4.13
N LYS A 13 14.32 -18.74 -4.96
CA LYS A 13 14.38 -19.97 -5.76
C LYS A 13 14.11 -21.26 -4.98
N PRO A 14 14.67 -21.49 -3.78
CA PRO A 14 14.37 -22.68 -2.99
C PRO A 14 12.97 -22.69 -2.38
N LEU A 15 12.25 -21.57 -2.41
CA LEU A 15 10.93 -21.38 -1.78
C LEU A 15 9.76 -21.39 -2.80
N ILE A 16 10.03 -21.68 -4.06
CA ILE A 16 9.00 -21.65 -5.15
C ILE A 16 7.92 -22.72 -4.95
N GLN A 17 8.22 -23.84 -4.31
CA GLN A 17 7.28 -24.96 -4.18
C GLN A 17 6.67 -25.17 -2.78
N PRO A 18 7.32 -24.86 -1.65
CA PRO A 18 6.68 -25.05 -0.36
C PRO A 18 5.57 -24.04 -0.14
N THR A 19 4.38 -24.55 0.10
CA THR A 19 3.26 -23.73 0.61
C THR A 19 3.59 -23.27 2.01
N ALA A 20 3.58 -21.97 2.24
CA ALA A 20 3.77 -21.41 3.57
C ALA A 20 2.60 -21.82 4.47
N PRO A 21 2.83 -22.19 5.74
CA PRO A 21 1.74 -22.37 6.68
C PRO A 21 0.93 -21.08 6.75
N GLY A 22 -0.37 -21.16 6.49
CA GLY A 22 -1.26 -20.00 6.48
C GLY A 22 -1.18 -19.25 7.82
N LEU A 23 -1.11 -17.93 7.76
CA LEU A 23 -1.17 -17.12 8.97
C LEU A 23 -2.49 -17.37 9.69
N PRO A 24 -2.49 -17.49 11.03
CA PRO A 24 -3.72 -17.67 11.78
C PRO A 24 -4.65 -16.48 11.52
N SER A 25 -5.80 -16.73 10.92
CA SER A 25 -6.83 -15.71 10.74
C SER A 25 -7.59 -15.51 12.04
N ILE A 26 -7.77 -14.27 12.47
CA ILE A 26 -8.62 -13.93 13.61
C ILE A 26 -10.06 -13.95 13.11
N ALA A 27 -10.80 -15.01 13.43
CA ALA A 27 -12.21 -15.13 13.11
C ALA A 27 -13.05 -14.25 14.06
N LEU A 28 -13.47 -13.07 13.60
CA LEU A 28 -14.42 -12.22 14.33
C LEU A 28 -15.86 -12.75 14.26
N GLY A 29 -16.14 -13.75 13.41
CA GLY A 29 -17.47 -14.31 13.15
C GLY A 29 -17.86 -15.51 14.05
N GLY A 30 -17.37 -15.60 15.30
CA GLY A 30 -17.72 -16.69 16.22
C GLY A 30 -19.20 -16.80 16.59
N TRP A 31 -20.02 -15.81 16.23
CA TRP A 31 -21.45 -15.68 16.53
C TRP A 31 -22.36 -15.97 15.33
N THR A 32 -21.81 -16.31 14.16
CA THR A 32 -22.59 -16.64 12.95
C THR A 32 -22.28 -18.05 12.48
N ASP A 33 -23.34 -18.84 12.19
CA ASP A 33 -23.21 -20.21 11.67
C ASP A 33 -23.02 -20.26 10.13
N GLN A 34 -23.09 -19.13 9.46
CA GLN A 34 -22.93 -19.08 8.00
C GLN A 34 -21.45 -19.08 7.59
N PRO A 35 -20.99 -20.09 6.83
CA PRO A 35 -19.58 -20.21 6.45
C PRO A 35 -19.07 -19.05 5.60
N ALA A 36 -19.94 -18.45 4.77
CA ALA A 36 -19.62 -17.29 3.95
C ALA A 36 -19.34 -16.03 4.81
N LEU A 37 -20.09 -15.82 5.88
CA LEU A 37 -19.88 -14.71 6.81
C LEU A 37 -18.64 -14.92 7.70
N LYS A 38 -18.36 -16.18 8.10
CA LYS A 38 -17.11 -16.52 8.80
C LYS A 38 -15.89 -16.23 7.94
N ALA A 39 -15.93 -16.57 6.67
CA ALA A 39 -14.84 -16.29 5.73
C ALA A 39 -14.67 -14.77 5.49
N ALA A 40 -15.76 -14.03 5.35
CA ALA A 40 -15.75 -12.58 5.15
C ALA A 40 -15.28 -11.80 6.39
N LEU A 41 -15.52 -12.32 7.60
CA LEU A 41 -15.12 -11.74 8.89
C LEU A 41 -13.77 -12.27 9.40
N SER A 42 -13.09 -13.12 8.63
CA SER A 42 -11.72 -13.53 8.95
C SER A 42 -10.74 -12.41 8.59
N ILE A 43 -10.27 -11.70 9.61
CA ILE A 43 -9.29 -10.63 9.42
C ILE A 43 -7.89 -11.18 9.60
N ASN A 44 -7.04 -10.92 8.62
CA ASN A 44 -5.63 -11.26 8.70
C ASN A 44 -4.91 -10.27 9.66
N PRO A 45 -4.07 -10.74 10.59
CA PRO A 45 -3.32 -9.87 11.50
C PRO A 45 -2.43 -8.86 10.76
N LEU A 46 -1.95 -9.17 9.55
CA LEU A 46 -1.20 -8.23 8.71
C LEU A 46 -2.04 -7.04 8.23
N PHE A 47 -3.34 -7.23 8.02
CA PHE A 47 -4.25 -6.13 7.71
C PHE A 47 -4.38 -5.15 8.89
N ILE A 48 -4.53 -5.69 10.10
CA ILE A 48 -4.59 -4.88 11.33
C ILE A 48 -3.26 -4.14 11.52
N LEU A 49 -2.13 -4.83 11.31
CA LEU A 49 -0.80 -4.22 11.36
C LEU A 49 -0.67 -3.05 10.36
N GLY A 50 -1.15 -3.22 9.14
CA GLY A 50 -1.17 -2.17 8.11
C GLY A 50 -1.99 -0.95 8.54
N LEU A 51 -3.17 -1.19 9.13
CA LEU A 51 -4.03 -0.12 9.63
C LEU A 51 -3.39 0.64 10.79
N VAL A 52 -2.81 -0.08 11.74
CA VAL A 52 -2.07 0.51 12.88
C VAL A 52 -0.85 1.28 12.38
N ALA A 53 -0.10 0.73 11.43
CA ALA A 53 1.05 1.40 10.83
C ALA A 53 0.65 2.71 10.13
N ALA A 54 -0.44 2.71 9.37
CA ALA A 54 -0.94 3.93 8.71
C ALA A 54 -1.33 5.02 9.73
N PHE A 55 -1.98 4.63 10.82
CA PHE A 55 -2.32 5.55 11.90
C PHE A 55 -1.07 6.06 12.63
N ALA A 56 -0.10 5.18 12.90
CA ALA A 56 1.17 5.53 13.53
C ALA A 56 1.98 6.52 12.67
N VAL A 57 2.07 6.26 11.36
CA VAL A 57 2.73 7.16 10.40
C VAL A 57 2.01 8.51 10.35
N HIS A 58 0.68 8.52 10.29
CA HIS A 58 -0.08 9.77 10.33
C HIS A 58 0.23 10.60 11.57
N ARG A 59 0.21 9.93 12.75
CA ARG A 59 0.53 10.60 14.03
C ARG A 59 1.99 11.03 14.08
N ALA A 60 2.91 10.20 13.61
CA ALA A 60 4.35 10.52 13.57
C ALA A 60 4.63 11.74 12.71
N LEU A 61 4.07 11.80 11.50
CA LEU A 61 4.24 12.93 10.59
C LEU A 61 3.55 14.21 11.07
N GLY A 62 2.38 14.08 11.73
CA GLY A 62 1.58 15.25 12.15
C GLY A 62 2.00 15.85 13.48
N HIS A 63 2.41 15.03 14.45
CA HIS A 63 2.50 15.43 15.85
C HIS A 63 3.87 15.18 16.48
N THR A 64 4.90 14.77 15.72
CA THR A 64 6.24 14.54 16.28
C THR A 64 7.28 15.49 15.70
N ARG A 65 8.36 15.69 16.49
CA ARG A 65 9.52 16.47 16.05
C ARG A 65 10.21 15.85 14.82
N VAL A 66 10.16 14.52 14.71
CA VAL A 66 10.72 13.79 13.56
C VAL A 66 9.90 14.10 12.31
N GLY A 67 8.56 14.06 12.40
CA GLY A 67 7.69 14.43 11.29
C GLY A 67 7.88 15.87 10.83
N LEU A 68 8.03 16.82 11.76
CA LEU A 68 8.32 18.20 11.42
C LEU A 68 9.65 18.34 10.65
N ARG A 69 10.71 17.69 11.13
CA ARG A 69 12.03 17.70 10.46
C ARG A 69 11.96 17.06 9.07
N LEU A 70 11.24 15.94 8.93
CA LEU A 70 11.03 15.29 7.63
C LEU A 70 10.29 16.20 6.64
N ARG A 71 9.30 16.96 7.09
CA ARG A 71 8.61 17.95 6.25
C ARG A 71 9.53 19.08 5.82
N VAL A 72 10.30 19.66 6.74
CA VAL A 72 11.27 20.70 6.40
C VAL A 72 12.28 20.20 5.35
N VAL A 73 12.78 18.97 5.51
CA VAL A 73 13.70 18.35 4.54
C VAL A 73 13.02 18.09 3.20
N GLY A 74 11.73 17.75 3.19
CA GLY A 74 10.95 17.54 1.96
C GLY A 74 10.55 18.81 1.24
N ASP A 75 10.38 19.93 1.97
CA ASP A 75 9.96 21.20 1.39
C ASP A 75 11.13 22.00 0.82
N SER A 76 12.29 22.01 1.51
CA SER A 76 13.47 22.75 1.05
C SER A 76 14.75 22.20 1.69
N GLU A 77 15.66 21.73 0.85
CA GLU A 77 16.98 21.26 1.29
C GLU A 77 17.81 22.39 1.92
N ASN A 78 17.74 23.61 1.33
CA ASN A 78 18.46 24.77 1.83
C ASN A 78 17.96 25.20 3.21
N ALA A 79 16.65 25.21 3.43
CA ALA A 79 16.06 25.50 4.73
C ALA A 79 16.48 24.46 5.77
N ALA A 80 16.46 23.17 5.43
CA ALA A 80 16.88 22.09 6.32
C ALA A 80 18.35 22.27 6.77
N ARG A 81 19.24 22.60 5.84
CA ARG A 81 20.66 22.89 6.15
C ARG A 81 20.83 24.12 7.03
N ALA A 82 20.05 25.18 6.82
CA ALA A 82 20.07 26.37 7.66
C ALA A 82 19.67 26.09 9.12
N PHE A 83 18.77 25.07 9.33
CA PHE A 83 18.41 24.56 10.66
C PHE A 83 19.39 23.53 11.23
N GLY A 84 20.54 23.30 10.58
CA GLY A 84 21.53 22.32 11.03
C GLY A 84 21.12 20.86 10.84
N LEU A 85 20.10 20.59 10.04
CA LEU A 85 19.68 19.23 9.71
C LEU A 85 20.53 18.71 8.55
N SER A 86 20.81 17.40 8.55
CA SER A 86 21.45 16.72 7.42
C SER A 86 20.40 16.10 6.49
N PRO A 87 20.04 16.70 5.34
CA PRO A 87 18.98 16.21 4.46
C PRO A 87 19.22 14.79 3.99
N ALA A 88 20.47 14.43 3.69
CA ALA A 88 20.85 13.09 3.24
C ALA A 88 20.51 12.01 4.29
N ALA A 89 20.81 12.24 5.57
CA ALA A 89 20.52 11.28 6.62
C ALA A 89 19.01 11.06 6.78
N TYR A 90 18.20 12.12 6.74
CA TYR A 90 16.75 12.02 6.83
C TYR A 90 16.14 11.32 5.60
N ARG A 91 16.65 11.59 4.40
CA ARG A 91 16.21 10.90 3.17
C ARG A 91 16.55 9.42 3.21
N VAL A 92 17.76 9.05 3.61
CA VAL A 92 18.16 7.64 3.74
C VAL A 92 17.31 6.91 4.78
N ALA A 93 17.09 7.52 5.95
CA ALA A 93 16.26 6.92 6.99
C ALA A 93 14.80 6.73 6.53
N ALA A 94 14.24 7.74 5.85
CA ALA A 94 12.87 7.64 5.32
C ALA A 94 12.74 6.57 4.23
N THR A 95 13.73 6.47 3.33
CA THR A 95 13.76 5.45 2.27
C THR A 95 13.93 4.06 2.86
N ALA A 96 14.80 3.89 3.87
CA ALA A 96 15.00 2.61 4.56
C ALA A 96 13.71 2.17 5.27
N PHE A 97 13.02 3.08 5.96
CA PHE A 97 11.73 2.81 6.59
C PHE A 97 10.65 2.45 5.56
N GLY A 98 10.57 3.20 4.46
CA GLY A 98 9.66 2.90 3.35
C GLY A 98 9.94 1.54 2.72
N GLY A 99 11.20 1.20 2.52
CA GLY A 99 11.63 -0.12 2.02
C GLY A 99 11.24 -1.27 2.97
N ALA A 100 11.39 -1.08 4.29
CA ALA A 100 10.96 -2.05 5.27
C ALA A 100 9.43 -2.27 5.23
N CYS A 101 8.65 -1.19 5.15
CA CYS A 101 7.19 -1.28 5.00
C CYS A 101 6.79 -1.97 3.68
N ALA A 102 7.48 -1.68 2.58
CA ALA A 102 7.25 -2.33 1.30
C ALA A 102 7.59 -3.82 1.35
N GLY A 103 8.66 -4.20 2.06
CA GLY A 103 9.02 -5.60 2.31
C GLY A 103 7.94 -6.36 3.07
N ILE A 104 7.38 -5.77 4.13
CA ILE A 104 6.25 -6.34 4.87
C ILE A 104 5.02 -6.48 3.97
N GLY A 105 4.73 -5.46 3.13
CA GLY A 105 3.65 -5.52 2.15
C GLY A 105 3.82 -6.65 1.13
N GLY A 106 5.04 -6.83 0.60
CA GLY A 106 5.38 -7.93 -0.31
C GLY A 106 5.27 -9.30 0.36
N ALA A 107 5.72 -9.43 1.60
CA ALA A 107 5.56 -10.65 2.38
C ALA A 107 4.08 -10.98 2.64
N SER A 108 3.25 -9.97 2.94
CA SER A 108 1.81 -10.17 3.13
C SER A 108 1.15 -10.69 1.86
N LEU A 109 1.57 -10.19 0.71
CA LEU A 109 1.03 -10.62 -0.58
C LEU A 109 1.30 -12.11 -0.84
N SER A 110 2.52 -12.60 -0.57
CA SER A 110 2.89 -14.01 -0.77
C SER A 110 2.22 -14.94 0.25
N LEU A 111 2.05 -14.51 1.50
CA LEU A 111 1.51 -15.34 2.58
C LEU A 111 -0.01 -15.46 2.56
N VAL A 112 -0.72 -14.44 2.05
CA VAL A 112 -2.19 -14.37 2.16
C VAL A 112 -2.88 -14.92 0.91
N TYR A 113 -2.42 -14.58 -0.28
CA TYR A 113 -3.16 -14.90 -1.50
C TYR A 113 -2.80 -16.27 -2.11
N PRO A 114 -1.56 -16.52 -2.58
CA PRO A 114 -1.25 -17.84 -3.14
C PRO A 114 -0.68 -18.81 -2.09
N GLY A 115 -0.27 -18.33 -0.92
CA GLY A 115 0.44 -19.15 0.07
C GLY A 115 1.78 -19.70 -0.43
N ALA A 116 2.27 -19.21 -1.56
CA ALA A 116 3.51 -19.60 -2.19
C ALA A 116 4.19 -18.39 -2.85
N TRP A 117 5.50 -18.42 -2.96
CA TRP A 117 6.26 -17.39 -3.66
C TRP A 117 6.30 -17.66 -5.18
N SER A 118 6.09 -16.63 -5.99
CA SER A 118 6.29 -16.66 -7.44
C SER A 118 6.95 -15.38 -7.93
N GLU A 119 7.71 -15.45 -9.04
CA GLU A 119 8.48 -14.32 -9.58
C GLU A 119 7.63 -13.12 -9.96
N ALA A 120 6.41 -13.34 -10.41
CA ALA A 120 5.51 -12.29 -10.89
C ALA A 120 4.47 -11.86 -9.85
N LEU A 121 4.59 -12.31 -8.59
CA LEU A 121 3.58 -12.10 -7.55
C LEU A 121 3.27 -10.62 -7.28
N SER A 122 4.29 -9.76 -7.32
CA SER A 122 4.17 -8.31 -7.09
C SER A 122 4.10 -7.49 -8.38
N SER A 123 3.88 -8.13 -9.54
CA SER A 123 3.92 -7.50 -10.86
C SER A 123 2.96 -6.31 -10.95
N GLY A 124 3.49 -5.09 -11.06
CA GLY A 124 2.71 -3.86 -11.17
C GLY A 124 2.13 -3.31 -9.86
N GLN A 125 2.06 -4.08 -8.79
CA GLN A 125 1.43 -3.64 -7.53
C GLN A 125 2.19 -2.49 -6.86
N GLY A 126 3.51 -2.45 -6.99
CA GLY A 126 4.31 -1.32 -6.49
C GLY A 126 3.98 0.00 -7.19
N ILE A 127 3.77 -0.03 -8.50
CA ILE A 127 3.37 1.16 -9.27
C ILE A 127 1.95 1.59 -8.87
N MET A 128 1.06 0.63 -8.66
CA MET A 128 -0.30 0.88 -8.17
C MET A 128 -0.29 1.54 -6.78
N ALA A 129 0.58 1.07 -5.88
CA ALA A 129 0.74 1.68 -4.57
C ALA A 129 1.23 3.14 -4.65
N VAL A 130 2.17 3.46 -5.54
CA VAL A 130 2.62 4.84 -5.77
C VAL A 130 1.47 5.69 -6.31
N ALA A 131 0.70 5.18 -7.27
CA ALA A 131 -0.48 5.87 -7.79
C ALA A 131 -1.50 6.15 -6.68
N LEU A 132 -1.74 5.19 -5.78
CA LEU A 132 -2.64 5.36 -4.62
C LEU A 132 -2.16 6.46 -3.67
N VAL A 133 -0.85 6.60 -3.44
CA VAL A 133 -0.29 7.67 -2.59
C VAL A 133 -0.51 9.04 -3.22
N ILE A 134 -0.27 9.18 -4.53
CA ILE A 134 -0.55 10.42 -5.27
C ILE A 134 -2.05 10.75 -5.19
N PHE A 135 -2.89 9.74 -5.36
CA PHE A 135 -4.34 9.84 -5.23
C PHE A 135 -4.78 10.33 -3.86
N ALA A 136 -4.17 9.79 -2.82
CA ALA A 136 -4.42 10.16 -1.44
C ALA A 136 -3.86 11.55 -1.07
N ARG A 137 -3.25 12.27 -2.03
CA ARG A 137 -2.62 13.57 -1.81
C ARG A 137 -1.61 13.54 -0.65
N TRP A 138 -0.80 12.48 -0.60
CA TRP A 138 0.24 12.30 0.41
C TRP A 138 -0.27 12.24 1.86
N ASP A 139 -1.58 12.08 2.08
CA ASP A 139 -2.18 11.94 3.41
C ASP A 139 -2.35 10.46 3.76
N PRO A 140 -1.69 9.96 4.83
CA PRO A 140 -1.79 8.55 5.25
C PRO A 140 -3.23 8.08 5.55
N ARG A 141 -4.11 8.95 6.03
CA ARG A 141 -5.52 8.60 6.28
C ARG A 141 -6.27 8.35 4.98
N ARG A 142 -6.04 9.19 3.97
CA ARG A 142 -6.63 9.02 2.65
C ARG A 142 -6.06 7.82 1.93
N CYS A 143 -4.77 7.46 2.19
CA CYS A 143 -4.16 6.24 1.67
C CYS A 143 -4.90 4.98 2.15
N VAL A 144 -5.36 4.94 3.41
CA VAL A 144 -6.16 3.82 3.92
C VAL A 144 -7.49 3.71 3.18
N LEU A 145 -8.20 4.83 3.01
CA LEU A 145 -9.46 4.84 2.25
C LEU A 145 -9.25 4.42 0.80
N ALA A 146 -8.23 4.96 0.13
CA ALA A 146 -7.89 4.59 -1.22
C ALA A 146 -7.56 3.09 -1.31
N GLY A 147 -6.74 2.56 -0.40
CA GLY A 147 -6.40 1.15 -0.34
C GLY A 147 -7.62 0.24 -0.14
N LEU A 148 -8.55 0.63 0.72
CA LEU A 148 -9.80 -0.11 0.94
C LEU A 148 -10.71 -0.09 -0.30
N LEU A 149 -10.85 1.06 -0.95
CA LEU A 149 -11.67 1.20 -2.16
C LEU A 149 -11.09 0.37 -3.31
N PHE A 150 -9.79 0.46 -3.54
CA PHE A 150 -9.12 -0.29 -4.61
C PHE A 150 -9.06 -1.78 -4.32
N GLY A 151 -8.71 -2.15 -3.09
CA GLY A 151 -8.70 -3.55 -2.65
C GLY A 151 -10.10 -4.16 -2.75
N GLY A 152 -11.13 -3.45 -2.30
CA GLY A 152 -12.52 -3.85 -2.43
C GLY A 152 -12.94 -4.01 -3.89
N ALA A 153 -12.66 -3.03 -4.74
CA ALA A 153 -12.97 -3.11 -6.17
C ALA A 153 -12.27 -4.29 -6.85
N SER A 154 -11.01 -4.56 -6.49
CA SER A 154 -10.26 -5.72 -7.02
C SER A 154 -10.80 -7.06 -6.54
N ALA A 155 -11.38 -7.12 -5.35
CA ALA A 155 -11.96 -8.34 -4.78
C ALA A 155 -13.34 -8.69 -5.37
N VAL A 156 -14.07 -7.73 -5.93
CA VAL A 156 -15.42 -7.95 -6.49
C VAL A 156 -15.40 -8.95 -7.63
N SER A 157 -14.42 -8.85 -8.54
CA SER A 157 -14.34 -9.73 -9.71
C SER A 157 -14.16 -11.21 -9.35
N PRO A 158 -13.17 -11.62 -8.53
CA PRO A 158 -13.03 -13.01 -8.12
C PRO A 158 -14.17 -13.49 -7.22
N ALA A 159 -14.78 -12.61 -6.41
CA ALA A 159 -15.93 -12.98 -5.57
C ALA A 159 -17.16 -13.34 -6.41
N LEU A 160 -17.45 -12.60 -7.47
CA LEU A 160 -18.57 -12.90 -8.39
C LEU A 160 -18.31 -14.16 -9.22
N GLN A 161 -17.06 -14.42 -9.61
CA GLN A 161 -16.70 -15.69 -10.25
C GLN A 161 -16.95 -16.89 -9.34
N ALA A 162 -16.60 -16.79 -8.05
CA ALA A 162 -16.85 -17.84 -7.07
C ALA A 162 -18.35 -18.15 -6.90
N LEU A 163 -19.23 -17.17 -7.17
CA LEU A 163 -20.69 -17.32 -7.17
C LEU A 163 -21.26 -17.83 -8.52
N GLY A 164 -20.39 -18.12 -9.51
CA GLY A 164 -20.81 -18.64 -10.82
C GLY A 164 -21.18 -17.58 -11.85
N TYR A 165 -21.04 -16.29 -11.54
CA TYR A 165 -21.28 -15.21 -12.50
C TYR A 165 -20.02 -14.96 -13.33
N SER A 166 -19.91 -15.61 -14.49
CA SER A 166 -18.80 -15.43 -15.42
C SER A 166 -19.05 -14.38 -16.49
N GLN A 167 -20.31 -13.98 -16.70
CA GLN A 167 -20.67 -12.96 -17.70
C GLN A 167 -20.26 -11.57 -17.18
N GLY A 168 -19.49 -10.84 -17.99
CA GLY A 168 -19.05 -9.49 -17.63
C GLY A 168 -17.76 -9.40 -16.80
N TYR A 169 -17.01 -10.51 -16.66
CA TYR A 169 -15.73 -10.57 -15.93
C TYR A 169 -14.78 -9.43 -16.31
N TYR A 170 -14.63 -9.16 -17.60
CA TYR A 170 -13.74 -8.09 -18.09
C TYR A 170 -14.17 -6.68 -17.64
N LEU A 171 -15.49 -6.44 -17.57
CA LEU A 171 -16.03 -5.18 -17.07
C LEU A 171 -15.78 -5.02 -15.58
N LEU A 172 -15.92 -6.10 -14.81
CA LEU A 172 -15.66 -6.10 -13.37
C LEU A 172 -14.17 -6.01 -13.05
N ALA A 173 -13.31 -6.61 -13.87
CA ALA A 173 -11.87 -6.45 -13.76
C ALA A 173 -11.39 -5.03 -14.10
N ALA A 174 -12.19 -4.27 -14.87
CA ALA A 174 -11.93 -2.86 -15.17
C ALA A 174 -12.40 -1.89 -14.05
N LEU A 175 -13.16 -2.36 -13.06
CA LEU A 175 -13.66 -1.55 -11.94
C LEU A 175 -12.59 -0.72 -11.23
N PRO A 176 -11.41 -1.22 -10.87
CA PRO A 176 -10.36 -0.42 -10.26
C PRO A 176 -9.91 0.74 -11.14
N TYR A 177 -9.84 0.52 -12.46
CA TYR A 177 -9.45 1.57 -13.42
C TYR A 177 -10.55 2.61 -13.61
N ALA A 178 -11.82 2.19 -13.66
CA ALA A 178 -12.96 3.09 -13.70
C ALA A 178 -13.03 3.95 -12.43
N LEU A 179 -12.73 3.37 -11.29
CA LEU A 179 -12.67 4.06 -10.00
C LEU A 179 -11.53 5.08 -9.95
N THR A 180 -10.35 4.76 -10.55
CA THR A 180 -9.26 5.73 -10.69
C THR A 180 -9.67 6.92 -11.54
N LEU A 181 -10.31 6.67 -12.69
CA LEU A 181 -10.77 7.72 -13.57
C LEU A 181 -11.84 8.60 -12.90
N ALA A 182 -12.82 8.00 -12.26
CA ALA A 182 -13.87 8.71 -11.55
C ALA A 182 -13.31 9.60 -10.43
N MET A 183 -12.34 9.08 -9.67
CA MET A 183 -11.67 9.85 -8.64
C MET A 183 -10.79 10.97 -9.23
N LEU A 184 -10.08 10.71 -10.33
CA LEU A 184 -9.26 11.72 -11.00
C LEU A 184 -10.13 12.91 -11.47
N ILE A 185 -11.30 12.62 -12.02
CA ILE A 185 -12.27 13.65 -12.46
C ILE A 185 -12.87 14.37 -11.25
N GLY A 186 -13.25 13.64 -10.20
CA GLY A 186 -13.88 14.21 -9.00
C GLY A 186 -12.96 15.04 -8.12
N LEU A 187 -11.69 14.65 -8.02
CA LEU A 187 -10.65 15.32 -7.21
C LEU A 187 -9.79 16.30 -8.03
N GLY A 188 -10.04 16.41 -9.34
CA GLY A 188 -9.21 17.14 -10.31
C GLY A 188 -9.19 18.68 -10.18
N LYS A 189 -9.73 19.25 -9.10
CA LYS A 189 -9.49 20.66 -8.78
C LYS A 189 -8.23 20.76 -7.91
N PRO A 190 -7.08 21.23 -8.45
CA PRO A 190 -5.89 21.47 -7.66
C PRO A 190 -6.20 22.54 -6.62
N GLY A 191 -6.25 22.15 -5.36
CA GLY A 191 -6.31 23.07 -4.25
C GLY A 191 -4.91 23.64 -3.98
N PRO A 192 -4.79 24.88 -3.43
CA PRO A 192 -3.51 25.52 -3.16
C PRO A 192 -2.64 24.84 -2.09
N SER A 193 -3.02 23.68 -1.58
CA SER A 193 -2.28 22.90 -0.59
C SER A 193 -2.37 21.39 -0.87
N ASP A 194 -1.79 20.96 -1.98
CA ASP A 194 -1.80 19.54 -2.37
C ASP A 194 -0.77 18.67 -1.62
N GLY A 195 -0.37 18.98 -0.41
CA GLY A 195 0.43 18.10 0.46
C GLY A 195 1.71 17.50 -0.16
N ALA A 196 1.97 17.78 -1.43
CA ALA A 196 3.15 17.34 -2.12
C ALA A 196 4.38 18.06 -1.56
N PRO A 197 5.51 17.35 -1.34
CA PRO A 197 6.75 17.97 -0.92
C PRO A 197 7.17 19.09 -1.90
N GLY A 198 7.60 20.23 -1.38
CA GLY A 198 7.94 21.41 -2.19
C GLY A 198 9.04 21.15 -3.22
N GLU A 199 9.98 20.24 -2.94
CA GLU A 199 11.03 19.87 -3.88
C GLU A 199 10.52 19.16 -5.16
N LEU A 200 9.36 18.52 -5.12
CA LEU A 200 8.73 17.94 -6.32
C LEU A 200 8.18 19.03 -7.26
N SER A 201 7.94 20.24 -6.77
CA SER A 201 7.43 21.37 -7.55
C SER A 201 8.54 22.24 -8.14
N LEU A 202 9.78 22.12 -7.65
CA LEU A 202 10.92 22.96 -8.07
C LEU A 202 11.56 22.56 -9.40
N ASN A 203 11.15 21.46 -10.00
CA ASN A 203 11.63 20.99 -11.30
C ASN A 203 10.72 21.44 -12.48
N ARG A 204 10.12 22.62 -12.37
CA ARG A 204 9.45 23.27 -13.51
C ARG A 204 10.21 24.50 -13.97
#